data_c024595490f6a714b4f591e1f7e450f1
#
_entry.id   c024595490f6a714b4f591e1f7e450f1
#
_cell.length_a   1.000
_cell.length_b   1.000
_cell.length_c   1.000
_cell.angle_alpha   90.00
_cell.angle_beta   90.00
_cell.angle_gamma   90.00
#
_symmetry.space_group_name_H-M   'P 1'
#
loop_
_entity.id
_entity.type
_entity.pdbx_description
1 polymer ?
#
loop_
_entity_poly.entity_id
_entity_poly.type
_entity_poly.pdbx_seq_one_letter_code
_entity_poly.pdbx_strand_id
1 'polypeptide(L)'
;GEGASPLLMLSRIADQLKTQLNSINNTEKLKVFGGTDEEVLIEVDSAKLSSAGLTFTELSNIVKSLDSKKPIGLISNSQSEYLFALKDDLNNINLIKDIPVKVFDNNQMIRLGDIADISLKPVTPIEEIILIDGKQTIMVAITGTMSQRVNDYVNKADTVVEKLNSELPSEIYIKKIYDESA
;
A
#
# COMPACT_ATOMS: atom_id res chain seq x y z
N GLY A 1 -13.17 -13.64 -5.05
CA GLY A 1 -11.90 -12.93 -5.06
C GLY A 1 -12.03 -11.66 -5.88
N GLU A 2 -12.28 -10.52 -5.21
CA GLU A 2 -12.22 -9.23 -5.87
C GLU A 2 -10.74 -8.91 -6.07
N GLY A 3 -10.32 -8.81 -7.34
CA GLY A 3 -8.98 -8.36 -7.70
C GLY A 3 -8.73 -6.93 -7.21
N ALA A 4 -7.47 -6.60 -6.94
CA ALA A 4 -7.10 -5.24 -6.56
C ALA A 4 -7.58 -4.24 -7.63
N SER A 5 -8.02 -3.04 -7.20
CA SER A 5 -8.40 -1.95 -8.09
C SER A 5 -7.26 -1.69 -9.08
N PRO A 6 -7.54 -1.39 -10.37
CA PRO A 6 -6.50 -1.06 -11.35
C PRO A 6 -5.54 0.03 -10.88
N LEU A 7 -6.06 1.08 -10.22
CA LEU A 7 -5.23 2.15 -9.65
C LEU A 7 -4.29 1.63 -8.57
N LEU A 8 -4.76 0.73 -7.72
CA LEU A 8 -3.96 0.15 -6.66
C LEU A 8 -2.82 -0.71 -7.22
N MET A 9 -3.10 -1.48 -8.27
CA MET A 9 -2.09 -2.26 -8.96
C MET A 9 -1.02 -1.35 -9.60
N LEU A 10 -1.43 -0.28 -10.27
CA LEU A 10 -0.52 0.70 -10.86
C LEU A 10 0.32 1.40 -9.77
N SER A 11 -0.29 1.75 -8.63
CA SER A 11 0.41 2.37 -7.50
C SER A 11 1.49 1.46 -6.92
N ARG A 12 1.21 0.17 -6.76
CA ARG A 12 2.18 -0.83 -6.30
C ARG A 12 3.37 -0.96 -7.26
N ILE A 13 3.09 -0.96 -8.57
CA ILE A 13 4.14 -1.02 -9.60
C ILE A 13 5.00 0.25 -9.56
N ALA A 14 4.37 1.42 -9.41
CA ALA A 14 5.08 2.69 -9.29
C ALA A 14 5.98 2.74 -8.05
N ASP A 15 5.51 2.24 -6.91
CA ASP A 15 6.30 2.13 -5.68
C ASP A 15 7.48 1.17 -5.84
N GLN A 16 7.28 0.04 -6.51
CA GLN A 16 8.34 -0.91 -6.82
C GLN A 16 9.38 -0.28 -7.74
N LEU A 17 8.95 0.41 -8.79
CA LEU A 17 9.83 1.15 -9.70
C LEU A 17 10.63 2.21 -8.94
N LYS A 18 9.96 3.03 -8.13
CA LYS A 18 10.61 4.05 -7.30
C LYS A 18 11.66 3.45 -6.37
N THR A 19 11.34 2.35 -5.70
CA THR A 19 12.28 1.66 -4.80
C THR A 19 13.51 1.17 -5.55
N GLN A 20 13.33 0.55 -6.72
CA GLN A 20 14.45 0.07 -7.52
C GLN A 20 15.29 1.21 -8.10
N LEU A 21 14.66 2.30 -8.54
CA LEU A 21 15.38 3.48 -9.03
C LEU A 21 16.16 4.19 -7.91
N ASN A 22 15.61 4.26 -6.70
CA ASN A 22 16.30 4.82 -5.52
C ASN A 22 17.51 3.99 -5.09
N SER A 23 17.56 2.71 -5.43
CA SER A 23 18.71 1.84 -5.13
C SER A 23 19.93 2.10 -6.05
N ILE A 24 19.73 2.82 -7.15
CA ILE A 24 20.82 3.26 -8.04
C ILE A 24 21.56 4.40 -7.34
N ASN A 25 22.85 4.21 -7.06
CA ASN A 25 23.70 5.22 -6.43
C ASN A 25 23.77 6.50 -7.30
N ASN A 26 23.61 7.65 -6.68
CA ASN A 26 23.45 9.02 -7.20
C ASN A 26 21.97 9.38 -7.40
N THR A 27 21.29 9.49 -6.28
CA THR A 27 19.86 9.76 -6.16
C THR A 27 19.49 11.12 -6.75
N GLU A 28 18.96 11.07 -7.93
CA GLU A 28 18.12 12.13 -8.45
C GLU A 28 16.80 12.14 -7.64
N LYS A 29 16.13 13.27 -7.59
CA LYS A 29 14.85 13.34 -6.89
C LYS A 29 13.80 12.59 -7.68
N LEU A 30 13.20 11.59 -7.06
CA LEU A 30 12.09 10.83 -7.60
C LEU A 30 10.77 11.33 -7.01
N LYS A 31 9.79 11.59 -7.86
CA LYS A 31 8.45 11.98 -7.47
C LYS A 31 7.41 11.13 -8.22
N VAL A 32 6.39 10.67 -7.50
CA VAL A 32 5.28 9.90 -8.04
C VAL A 32 4.04 10.78 -8.08
N PHE A 33 3.34 10.79 -9.20
CA PHE A 33 2.10 11.54 -9.43
C PHE A 33 0.97 10.58 -9.85
N GLY A 34 -0.24 10.84 -9.37
CA GLY A 34 -1.46 10.13 -9.75
C GLY A 34 -1.61 8.75 -9.10
N GLY A 35 -0.76 8.42 -8.13
CA GLY A 35 -0.89 7.20 -7.34
C GLY A 35 -1.87 7.36 -6.18
N THR A 36 -2.16 6.25 -5.51
CA THR A 36 -2.89 6.22 -4.24
C THR A 36 -2.15 5.36 -3.24
N ASP A 37 -2.17 5.78 -1.99
CA ASP A 37 -1.68 4.96 -0.90
C ASP A 37 -2.66 3.83 -0.58
N GLU A 38 -2.16 2.81 0.09
CA GLU A 38 -2.98 1.72 0.61
C GLU A 38 -3.21 1.91 2.10
N GLU A 39 -4.38 1.53 2.54
CA GLU A 39 -4.73 1.39 3.94
C GLU A 39 -5.16 -0.05 4.23
N VAL A 40 -4.94 -0.49 5.46
CA VAL A 40 -5.45 -1.76 5.95
C VAL A 40 -6.85 -1.53 6.48
N LEU A 41 -7.84 -2.20 5.88
CA LEU A 41 -9.20 -2.25 6.37
C LEU A 41 -9.38 -3.51 7.21
N ILE A 42 -9.77 -3.33 8.47
CA ILE A 42 -10.11 -4.40 9.40
C ILE A 42 -11.62 -4.33 9.63
N GLU A 43 -12.37 -5.22 9.01
CA GLU A 43 -13.82 -5.34 9.14
C GLU A 43 -14.16 -6.34 10.24
N VAL A 44 -14.65 -5.85 11.36
CA VAL A 44 -14.88 -6.64 12.57
C VAL A 44 -16.24 -7.31 12.53
N ASP A 45 -16.28 -8.62 12.76
CA ASP A 45 -17.50 -9.40 12.95
C ASP A 45 -17.98 -9.22 14.40
N SER A 46 -19.06 -8.45 14.58
CA SER A 46 -19.61 -8.12 15.91
C SER A 46 -20.07 -9.37 16.69
N ALA A 47 -20.56 -10.41 16.01
CA ALA A 47 -21.00 -11.64 16.67
C ALA A 47 -19.79 -12.42 17.19
N LYS A 48 -18.74 -12.55 16.39
CA LYS A 48 -17.49 -13.23 16.80
C LYS A 48 -16.77 -12.45 17.90
N LEU A 49 -16.75 -11.11 17.81
CA LEU A 49 -16.18 -10.24 18.82
C LEU A 49 -16.87 -10.44 20.17
N SER A 50 -18.22 -10.41 20.19
CA SER A 50 -19.01 -10.64 21.39
C SER A 50 -18.81 -12.04 21.94
N SER A 51 -18.75 -13.06 21.09
CA SER A 51 -18.50 -14.46 21.49
C SER A 51 -17.10 -14.62 22.10
N ALA A 52 -16.13 -13.81 21.68
CA ALA A 52 -14.81 -13.77 22.27
C ALA A 52 -14.79 -13.01 23.62
N GLY A 53 -15.90 -12.41 24.04
CA GLY A 53 -16.01 -11.58 25.24
C GLY A 53 -15.16 -10.31 25.15
N LEU A 54 -15.06 -9.75 23.97
CA LEU A 54 -14.37 -8.48 23.69
C LEU A 54 -15.37 -7.41 23.25
N THR A 55 -15.06 -6.17 23.58
CA THR A 55 -15.73 -5.00 23.04
C THR A 55 -14.93 -4.41 21.89
N PHE A 56 -15.58 -3.64 21.04
CA PHE A 56 -14.92 -2.94 19.95
C PHE A 56 -13.87 -1.93 20.47
N THR A 57 -14.13 -1.29 21.59
CA THR A 57 -13.19 -0.37 22.23
C THR A 57 -11.93 -1.09 22.70
N GLU A 58 -12.05 -2.26 23.30
CA GLU A 58 -10.90 -3.09 23.70
C GLU A 58 -10.09 -3.51 22.49
N LEU A 59 -10.75 -4.02 21.44
CA LEU A 59 -10.07 -4.39 20.20
C LEU A 59 -9.35 -3.19 19.56
N SER A 60 -10.01 -2.03 19.49
CA SER A 60 -9.43 -0.81 18.99
C SER A 60 -8.16 -0.39 19.75
N ASN A 61 -8.18 -0.50 21.08
CA ASN A 61 -7.01 -0.19 21.91
C ASN A 61 -5.86 -1.17 21.67
N ILE A 62 -6.15 -2.46 21.49
CA ILE A 62 -5.14 -3.47 21.15
C ILE A 62 -4.50 -3.12 19.82
N VAL A 63 -5.28 -2.87 18.78
CA VAL A 63 -4.76 -2.53 17.44
C VAL A 63 -3.95 -1.23 17.48
N LYS A 64 -4.43 -0.20 18.20
CA LYS A 64 -3.69 1.07 18.38
C LYS A 64 -2.37 0.91 19.11
N SER A 65 -2.27 -0.02 20.05
CA SER A 65 -1.04 -0.26 20.78
C SER A 65 0.07 -0.89 19.94
N LEU A 66 -0.29 -1.54 18.83
CA LEU A 66 0.64 -2.18 17.91
C LEU A 66 1.33 -1.18 16.97
N ASP A 67 0.71 -0.04 16.73
CA ASP A 67 1.27 1.03 15.91
C ASP A 67 1.10 2.39 16.59
N SER A 68 2.01 2.67 17.51
CA SER A 68 1.98 3.91 18.32
C SER A 68 2.29 5.18 17.51
N LYS A 69 2.68 5.07 16.23
CA LYS A 69 3.18 6.19 15.42
C LYS A 69 2.19 6.68 14.37
N LYS A 70 1.09 5.97 14.11
CA LYS A 70 0.17 6.29 13.02
C LYS A 70 -1.28 6.40 13.50
N PRO A 71 -2.05 7.35 12.92
CA PRO A 71 -3.46 7.48 13.25
C PRO A 71 -4.23 6.26 12.74
N ILE A 72 -4.98 5.63 13.61
CA ILE A 72 -5.98 4.62 13.25
C ILE A 72 -7.33 5.30 13.22
N GLY A 73 -7.97 5.29 12.05
CA GLY A 73 -9.34 5.76 11.87
C GLY A 73 -10.34 4.71 12.33
N LEU A 74 -11.46 5.15 12.90
CA LEU A 74 -12.57 4.32 13.30
C LEU A 74 -13.81 4.75 12.54
N ILE A 75 -14.47 3.80 11.89
CA ILE A 75 -15.80 4.02 11.31
C ILE A 75 -16.72 2.93 11.81
N SER A 76 -17.85 3.30 12.39
CA SER A 76 -18.91 2.36 12.72
C SER A 76 -20.20 2.75 12.00
N ASN A 77 -20.90 1.76 11.52
CA ASN A 77 -22.29 1.91 11.09
C ASN A 77 -23.17 0.92 11.88
N SER A 78 -24.47 0.93 11.65
CA SER A 78 -25.42 0.10 12.38
C SER A 78 -25.24 -1.41 12.18
N GLN A 79 -24.37 -1.83 11.25
CA GLN A 79 -24.18 -3.22 10.86
C GLN A 79 -22.72 -3.71 10.95
N SER A 80 -21.73 -2.79 10.88
CA SER A 80 -20.32 -3.17 10.84
C SER A 80 -19.44 -2.11 11.47
N GLU A 81 -18.35 -2.54 12.06
CA GLU A 81 -17.32 -1.70 12.65
C GLU A 81 -15.99 -1.90 11.92
N TYR A 82 -15.31 -0.81 11.60
CA TYR A 82 -14.11 -0.81 10.78
C TYR A 82 -12.97 -0.08 11.48
N LEU A 83 -11.79 -0.63 11.36
CA LEU A 83 -10.54 -0.01 11.75
C LEU A 83 -9.70 0.22 10.49
N PHE A 84 -9.10 1.40 10.38
CA PHE A 84 -8.20 1.75 9.28
C PHE A 84 -6.81 2.08 9.81
N ALA A 85 -5.79 1.53 9.17
CA ALA A 85 -4.39 1.85 9.45
C ALA A 85 -3.63 2.04 8.13
N LEU A 86 -2.71 3.02 8.07
CA LEU A 86 -1.84 3.20 6.92
C LEU A 86 -0.82 2.06 6.83
N LYS A 87 -0.54 1.61 5.60
CA LYS A 87 0.20 0.37 5.30
C LYS A 87 1.70 0.38 5.62
N ASP A 88 2.34 1.54 5.78
CA ASP A 88 3.82 1.68 5.68
C ASP A 88 4.69 0.69 6.48
N ASP A 89 4.15 0.07 7.54
CA ASP A 89 4.87 -0.92 8.35
C ASP A 89 4.20 -2.30 8.39
N LEU A 90 3.02 -2.45 7.79
CA LEU A 90 2.24 -3.68 7.82
C LEU A 90 2.40 -4.44 6.50
N ASN A 91 3.63 -4.78 6.16
CA ASN A 91 4.01 -5.41 4.88
C ASN A 91 3.38 -6.78 4.62
N ASN A 92 2.64 -7.32 5.58
CA ASN A 92 2.05 -8.64 5.43
C ASN A 92 0.71 -8.72 6.16
N ILE A 93 -0.40 -8.78 5.41
CA ILE A 93 -1.74 -9.00 5.96
C ILE A 93 -1.78 -10.24 6.87
N ASN A 94 -1.01 -11.28 6.57
CA ASN A 94 -0.99 -12.47 7.39
C ASN A 94 -0.42 -12.20 8.78
N LEU A 95 0.56 -11.31 8.92
CA LEU A 95 1.06 -10.92 10.23
C LEU A 95 -0.02 -10.20 11.05
N ILE A 96 -0.83 -9.37 10.40
CA ILE A 96 -1.94 -8.68 11.06
C ILE A 96 -3.01 -9.67 11.50
N LYS A 97 -3.35 -10.64 10.66
CA LYS A 97 -4.30 -11.71 10.99
C LYS A 97 -3.86 -12.51 12.20
N ASP A 98 -2.57 -12.73 12.35
CA ASP A 98 -1.97 -13.54 13.42
C ASP A 98 -1.83 -12.81 14.76
N ILE A 99 -2.18 -11.53 14.83
CA ILE A 99 -2.09 -10.74 16.07
C ILE A 99 -3.03 -11.34 17.13
N PRO A 100 -2.51 -11.72 18.32
CA PRO A 100 -3.33 -12.20 19.40
C PRO A 100 -4.14 -11.05 20.01
N VAL A 101 -5.45 -11.15 20.02
CA VAL A 101 -6.36 -10.16 20.61
C VAL A 101 -6.90 -10.60 21.97
N LYS A 102 -6.84 -11.89 22.27
CA LYS A 102 -7.18 -12.45 23.58
C LYS A 102 -6.40 -13.73 23.83
N VAL A 103 -5.88 -13.88 25.04
CA VAL A 103 -5.20 -15.07 25.51
C VAL A 103 -5.94 -15.57 26.76
N PHE A 104 -6.26 -16.86 26.78
CA PHE A 104 -6.91 -17.53 27.91
C PHE A 104 -5.88 -18.22 28.80
N ASP A 105 -6.27 -18.55 30.04
CA ASP A 105 -5.41 -19.19 31.03
C ASP A 105 -4.87 -20.55 30.58
N ASN A 106 -5.56 -21.23 29.68
CA ASN A 106 -5.16 -22.50 29.09
C ASN A 106 -4.25 -22.36 27.85
N ASN A 107 -3.65 -21.19 27.63
CA ASN A 107 -2.85 -20.83 26.45
C ASN A 107 -3.58 -20.85 25.11
N GLN A 108 -4.89 -21.01 25.09
CA GLN A 108 -5.66 -20.75 23.87
C GLN A 108 -5.67 -19.25 23.59
N MET A 109 -5.59 -18.90 22.31
CA MET A 109 -5.61 -17.49 21.91
C MET A 109 -6.62 -17.29 20.76
N ILE A 110 -7.24 -16.12 20.78
CA ILE A 110 -8.03 -15.60 19.66
C ILE A 110 -7.14 -14.61 18.94
N ARG A 111 -7.04 -14.77 17.62
CA ARG A 111 -6.29 -13.88 16.75
C ARG A 111 -7.22 -12.90 16.07
N LEU A 112 -6.67 -11.79 15.59
CA LEU A 112 -7.45 -10.77 14.89
C LEU A 112 -8.19 -11.35 13.67
N GLY A 113 -7.55 -12.21 12.89
CA GLY A 113 -8.15 -12.88 11.76
C GLY A 113 -9.31 -13.84 12.09
N ASP A 114 -9.46 -14.25 13.35
CA ASP A 114 -10.57 -15.11 13.79
C ASP A 114 -11.88 -14.32 13.94
N ILE A 115 -11.77 -13.00 14.21
CA ILE A 115 -12.90 -12.10 14.51
C ILE A 115 -13.06 -10.96 13.51
N ALA A 116 -12.17 -10.83 12.55
CA ALA A 116 -12.22 -9.78 11.55
C ALA A 116 -11.72 -10.24 10.19
N ASP A 117 -12.27 -9.65 9.13
CA ASP A 117 -11.72 -9.73 7.78
C ASP A 117 -10.75 -8.57 7.54
N ILE A 118 -9.56 -8.90 6.99
CA ILE A 118 -8.49 -7.92 6.79
C ILE A 118 -8.16 -7.85 5.31
N SER A 119 -8.24 -6.66 4.76
CA SER A 119 -7.98 -6.39 3.35
C SER A 119 -7.19 -5.09 3.15
N LEU A 120 -6.56 -4.96 1.98
CA LEU A 120 -5.94 -3.72 1.54
C LEU A 120 -6.92 -2.97 0.64
N LYS A 121 -7.11 -1.70 0.91
CA LYS A 121 -7.96 -0.80 0.12
C LYS A 121 -7.18 0.46 -0.24
N PRO A 122 -7.48 1.10 -1.37
CA PRO A 122 -6.93 2.41 -1.66
C PRO A 122 -7.47 3.42 -0.64
N VAL A 123 -6.61 4.34 -0.21
CA VAL A 123 -7.03 5.47 0.62
C VAL A 123 -8.08 6.29 -0.14
N THR A 124 -9.17 6.63 0.53
CA THR A 124 -10.25 7.44 -0.05
C THR A 124 -10.48 8.72 0.78
N PRO A 125 -10.78 9.86 0.13
CA PRO A 125 -10.90 10.06 -1.32
C PRO A 125 -9.55 9.99 -2.05
N ILE A 126 -9.57 9.57 -3.31
CA ILE A 126 -8.39 9.62 -4.18
C ILE A 126 -8.12 11.09 -4.50
N GLU A 127 -6.94 11.58 -4.11
CA GLU A 127 -6.61 13.01 -4.24
C GLU A 127 -6.26 13.43 -5.67
N GLU A 128 -5.63 12.54 -6.43
CA GLU A 128 -5.14 12.84 -7.76
C GLU A 128 -5.34 11.66 -8.72
N ILE A 129 -5.84 11.92 -9.91
CA ILE A 129 -5.93 10.94 -11.00
C ILE A 129 -5.29 11.56 -12.25
N ILE A 130 -4.34 10.84 -12.85
CA ILE A 130 -3.75 11.22 -14.14
C ILE A 130 -4.32 10.33 -15.23
N LEU A 131 -4.80 10.96 -16.30
CA LEU A 131 -5.26 10.29 -17.52
C LEU A 131 -4.37 10.70 -18.70
N ILE A 132 -3.85 9.72 -19.42
CA ILE A 132 -3.16 9.92 -20.70
C ILE A 132 -3.93 9.12 -21.74
N ASP A 133 -4.42 9.82 -22.77
CA ASP A 133 -5.29 9.23 -23.81
C ASP A 133 -6.51 8.48 -23.23
N GLY A 134 -7.09 9.02 -22.17
CA GLY A 134 -8.23 8.42 -21.46
C GLY A 134 -7.89 7.21 -20.61
N LYS A 135 -6.62 6.81 -20.49
CA LYS A 135 -6.16 5.70 -19.66
C LYS A 135 -5.59 6.19 -18.36
N GLN A 136 -5.96 5.51 -17.27
CA GLN A 136 -5.40 5.77 -15.95
C GLN A 136 -3.90 5.47 -15.93
N THR A 137 -3.13 6.45 -15.50
CA THR A 137 -1.66 6.43 -15.56
C THR A 137 -1.08 6.94 -14.25
N ILE A 138 0.05 6.37 -13.84
CA ILE A 138 0.87 6.92 -12.76
C ILE A 138 2.18 7.37 -13.40
N MET A 139 2.61 8.57 -13.05
CA MET A 139 3.86 9.15 -13.53
C MET A 139 4.92 9.07 -12.44
N VAL A 140 6.09 8.53 -12.79
CA VAL A 140 7.28 8.60 -11.94
C VAL A 140 8.25 9.57 -12.62
N ALA A 141 8.44 10.74 -12.00
CA ALA A 141 9.33 11.77 -12.52
C ALA A 141 10.71 11.67 -11.85
N ILE A 142 11.75 11.75 -12.66
CA ILE A 142 13.14 11.80 -12.22
C ILE A 142 13.66 13.18 -12.57
N THR A 143 14.10 13.95 -11.56
CA THR A 143 14.68 15.27 -11.76
C THR A 143 16.14 15.27 -11.32
N GLY A 144 17.02 15.80 -12.17
CA GLY A 144 18.43 15.91 -11.88
C GLY A 144 19.16 16.89 -12.79
N THR A 145 20.36 17.30 -12.38
CA THR A 145 21.22 18.18 -13.19
C THR A 145 22.00 17.36 -14.21
N MET A 146 21.97 17.80 -15.47
CA MET A 146 22.73 17.20 -16.57
C MET A 146 24.23 17.15 -16.25
N SER A 147 24.75 15.98 -15.90
CA SER A 147 26.17 15.70 -15.77
C SER A 147 26.51 14.37 -16.46
N GLN A 148 27.79 14.11 -16.72
CA GLN A 148 28.23 12.81 -17.28
C GLN A 148 27.72 11.58 -16.49
N ARG A 149 27.40 11.76 -15.22
CA ARG A 149 26.81 10.71 -14.36
C ARG A 149 25.35 10.42 -14.66
N VAL A 150 24.65 11.32 -15.36
CA VAL A 150 23.25 11.12 -15.76
C VAL A 150 23.14 9.98 -16.78
N ASN A 151 24.08 9.87 -17.71
CA ASN A 151 24.07 8.79 -18.71
C ASN A 151 24.21 7.41 -18.05
N ASP A 152 25.06 7.27 -17.04
CA ASP A 152 25.19 6.03 -16.29
C ASP A 152 23.92 5.70 -15.50
N TYR A 153 23.29 6.73 -14.92
CA TYR A 153 22.02 6.57 -14.24
C TYR A 153 20.91 6.13 -15.20
N VAL A 154 20.78 6.82 -16.34
CA VAL A 154 19.78 6.51 -17.37
C VAL A 154 19.94 5.05 -17.85
N ASN A 155 21.15 4.60 -18.16
CA ASN A 155 21.39 3.22 -18.57
C ASN A 155 20.98 2.20 -17.51
N LYS A 156 21.26 2.48 -16.23
CA LYS A 156 20.85 1.61 -15.14
C LYS A 156 19.33 1.65 -14.93
N ALA A 157 18.71 2.83 -15.03
CA ALA A 157 17.27 3.00 -14.96
C ALA A 157 16.57 2.25 -16.10
N ASP A 158 17.13 2.28 -17.31
CA ASP A 158 16.63 1.53 -18.46
C ASP A 158 16.60 0.02 -18.18
N THR A 159 17.67 -0.50 -17.62
CA THR A 159 17.74 -1.92 -17.22
C THR A 159 16.66 -2.28 -16.19
N VAL A 160 16.39 -1.40 -15.24
CA VAL A 160 15.33 -1.59 -14.25
C VAL A 160 13.96 -1.61 -14.92
N VAL A 161 13.70 -0.65 -15.81
CA VAL A 161 12.42 -0.55 -16.52
C VAL A 161 12.19 -1.77 -17.44
N GLU A 162 13.19 -2.21 -18.18
CA GLU A 162 13.11 -3.40 -19.04
C GLU A 162 12.82 -4.66 -18.23
N LYS A 163 13.50 -4.83 -17.10
CA LYS A 163 13.28 -5.95 -16.21
C LYS A 163 11.85 -5.95 -15.67
N LEU A 164 11.39 -4.82 -15.13
CA LEU A 164 10.02 -4.71 -14.62
C LEU A 164 8.99 -4.96 -15.73
N ASN A 165 9.15 -4.39 -16.91
CA ASN A 165 8.25 -4.63 -18.03
C ASN A 165 8.15 -6.11 -18.40
N SER A 166 9.22 -6.87 -18.27
CA SER A 166 9.22 -8.32 -18.55
C SER A 166 8.42 -9.13 -17.52
N GLU A 167 8.23 -8.58 -16.33
CA GLU A 167 7.51 -9.21 -15.21
C GLU A 167 6.05 -8.77 -15.11
N LEU A 168 5.66 -7.70 -15.84
CA LEU A 168 4.31 -7.13 -15.78
C LEU A 168 3.31 -7.92 -16.63
N PRO A 169 2.01 -7.93 -16.23
CA PRO A 169 0.93 -8.40 -17.10
C PRO A 169 0.89 -7.62 -18.42
N SER A 170 0.46 -8.27 -19.50
CA SER A 170 0.44 -7.69 -20.85
C SER A 170 -0.36 -6.39 -21.00
N GLU A 171 -1.31 -6.15 -20.08
CA GLU A 171 -2.16 -4.95 -20.09
C GLU A 171 -1.49 -3.73 -19.42
N ILE A 172 -0.38 -3.93 -18.74
CA ILE A 172 0.34 -2.89 -18.01
C ILE A 172 1.77 -2.79 -18.54
N TYR A 173 2.18 -1.57 -18.83
CA TYR A 173 3.54 -1.33 -19.31
C TYR A 173 4.08 -0.01 -18.78
N ILE A 174 5.39 0.06 -18.63
CA ILE A 174 6.13 1.27 -18.29
C ILE A 174 6.68 1.84 -19.59
N LYS A 175 6.33 3.10 -19.90
CA LYS A 175 6.83 3.83 -21.04
C LYS A 175 7.74 4.95 -20.57
N LYS A 176 8.92 5.04 -21.15
CA LYS A 176 9.82 6.17 -20.92
C LYS A 176 9.41 7.36 -21.78
N ILE A 177 9.41 8.52 -21.17
CA ILE A 177 9.20 9.81 -21.84
C ILE A 177 10.39 10.69 -21.46
N TYR A 178 11.11 11.18 -22.45
CA TYR A 178 12.17 12.16 -22.25
C TYR A 178 11.60 13.53 -22.55
N ASP A 179 11.81 14.46 -21.62
CA ASP A 179 11.59 15.88 -21.86
C ASP A 179 12.95 16.55 -22.04
N GLU A 180 13.25 16.95 -23.27
CA GLU A 180 14.50 17.67 -23.60
C GLU A 180 14.40 19.18 -23.39
N SER A 181 13.29 19.65 -22.82
CA SER A 181 13.04 21.06 -22.54
C SER A 181 13.61 21.48 -21.18
N ALA A 182 14.94 21.63 -21.10
CA ALA A 182 15.61 22.32 -20.00
C ALA A 182 16.75 23.20 -20.54
#